data_4444525441eb4796480a2a9f41a2ae01
#
_entry.id   4444525441eb4796480a2a9f41a2ae01
#
_cell.length_a   1.000
_cell.length_b   1.000
_cell.length_c   1.000
_cell.angle_alpha   90.00
_cell.angle_beta   90.00
_cell.angle_gamma   90.00
#
_symmetry.space_group_name_H-M   'P 1'
#
loop_
_entity.id
_entity.type
_entity.pdbx_description
1 polymer ?
#
loop_
_entity_poly.entity_id
_entity_poly.type
_entity_poly.pdbx_seq_one_letter_code
_entity_poly.pdbx_strand_id
1 'polypeptide(L)'
;MASAWRFASSTCCLRYGLNEAKSLLDLASAHTPSDPEFMYRAVNRVRPSLIRVEADEVTYNLHIMLRTEIELGLLDGSLQVDDLPEIWAAKMQEYLGVTPPNDSQGVLQDIHWSGGGFGSFPGYTVGNVMSAQLLEAAYRDTPDLGGALGRGDYAPLLGWLTENVYCHGRAYTANELLQRTTGRELETGPYLAYLTEKFTELYGL
;
A
#
# COMPACT_ATOMS: atom_id res chain seq x y z
N MET A 1 18.13 -10.24 -8.21
CA MET A 1 17.29 -9.06 -7.87
C MET A 1 15.94 -9.45 -7.29
N ALA A 2 15.22 -10.44 -7.81
CA ALA A 2 13.91 -10.88 -7.32
C ALA A 2 13.84 -11.25 -5.82
N SER A 3 14.88 -11.85 -5.24
CA SER A 3 14.85 -12.31 -3.84
C SER A 3 14.84 -11.18 -2.78
N ALA A 4 15.37 -10.01 -3.11
CA ALA A 4 15.45 -8.88 -2.17
C ALA A 4 14.14 -8.10 -2.07
N TRP A 5 13.40 -8.01 -3.16
CA TRP A 5 12.06 -7.44 -3.18
C TRP A 5 11.06 -8.25 -2.34
N ARG A 6 11.26 -9.56 -2.25
CA ARG A 6 10.42 -10.46 -1.45
C ARG A 6 10.37 -10.07 0.03
N PHE A 7 11.48 -9.60 0.60
CA PHE A 7 11.57 -9.24 2.03
C PHE A 7 11.13 -7.80 2.32
N ALA A 8 11.49 -6.84 1.47
CA ALA A 8 11.15 -5.43 1.69
C ALA A 8 9.64 -5.16 1.63
N SER A 9 8.93 -5.82 0.71
CA SER A 9 7.47 -5.68 0.58
C SER A 9 6.70 -6.35 1.72
N SER A 10 7.17 -7.50 2.24
CA SER A 10 6.55 -8.13 3.42
C SER A 10 6.69 -7.29 4.68
N THR A 11 7.74 -6.48 4.80
CA THR A 11 7.97 -5.66 6.00
C THR A 11 7.07 -4.43 6.04
N CYS A 12 6.71 -3.86 4.90
CA CYS A 12 5.72 -2.78 4.84
C CYS A 12 4.30 -3.29 5.17
N CYS A 13 3.93 -4.49 4.69
CA CYS A 13 2.68 -5.17 5.05
C CYS A 13 2.66 -5.70 6.49
N LEU A 14 3.80 -6.08 7.09
CA LEU A 14 3.87 -6.58 8.46
C LEU A 14 3.42 -5.55 9.52
N ARG A 15 3.47 -4.27 9.24
CA ARG A 15 2.98 -3.24 10.16
C ARG A 15 1.46 -3.10 10.18
N TYR A 16 0.77 -3.48 9.12
CA TYR A 16 -0.70 -3.40 8.99
C TYR A 16 -1.39 -4.77 9.03
N GLY A 17 -0.68 -5.85 8.71
CA GLY A 17 -1.20 -7.23 8.70
C GLY A 17 -1.00 -8.01 10.01
N LEU A 18 -0.57 -7.36 11.11
CA LEU A 18 -0.28 -8.05 12.38
C LEU A 18 -1.48 -8.81 12.97
N ASN A 19 -2.71 -8.40 12.68
CA ASN A 19 -3.89 -9.13 13.18
C ASN A 19 -4.20 -10.38 12.35
N GLU A 20 -4.05 -10.35 11.03
CA GLU A 20 -4.15 -11.54 10.18
C GLU A 20 -2.93 -12.45 10.31
N ALA A 21 -1.72 -11.87 10.41
CA ALA A 21 -0.51 -12.65 10.68
C ALA A 21 -0.55 -13.33 12.07
N LYS A 22 -1.18 -12.71 13.06
CA LYS A 22 -1.39 -13.34 14.37
C LYS A 22 -2.38 -14.50 14.27
N SER A 23 -3.46 -14.35 13.53
CA SER A 23 -4.42 -15.43 13.22
C SER A 23 -3.76 -16.56 12.40
N LEU A 24 -2.90 -16.23 11.45
CA LEU A 24 -2.11 -17.18 10.68
C LEU A 24 -1.00 -17.84 11.52
N LEU A 25 -0.36 -17.08 12.45
CA LEU A 25 0.61 -17.61 13.41
C LEU A 25 -0.05 -18.51 14.47
N ASP A 26 -1.27 -18.20 14.90
CA ASP A 26 -2.05 -19.04 15.80
C ASP A 26 -2.51 -20.34 15.11
N LEU A 27 -2.84 -20.30 13.83
CA LEU A 27 -3.04 -21.48 12.97
C LEU A 27 -1.72 -22.24 12.72
N ALA A 28 -0.61 -21.52 12.60
CA ALA A 28 0.72 -22.06 12.38
C ALA A 28 1.28 -22.78 13.62
N SER A 29 0.84 -22.45 14.84
CA SER A 29 1.28 -23.13 16.06
C SER A 29 0.87 -24.60 16.13
N ALA A 30 -0.10 -25.02 15.31
CA ALA A 30 -0.56 -26.41 15.22
C ALA A 30 0.11 -27.21 14.09
N HIS A 31 0.50 -26.57 12.97
CA HIS A 31 1.07 -27.25 11.78
C HIS A 31 1.87 -26.24 10.93
N THR A 32 3.00 -25.73 11.43
CA THR A 32 3.80 -24.74 10.69
C THR A 32 4.59 -25.43 9.58
N PRO A 33 4.35 -25.12 8.31
CA PRO A 33 5.40 -25.26 7.31
C PRO A 33 6.45 -24.19 7.65
N SER A 34 7.64 -24.60 8.04
CA SER A 34 8.83 -23.74 8.16
C SER A 34 9.33 -23.25 6.80
N ASP A 35 8.47 -23.25 5.78
CA ASP A 35 8.79 -22.86 4.43
C ASP A 35 8.51 -21.35 4.22
N PRO A 36 9.55 -20.54 4.08
CA PRO A 36 9.42 -19.10 3.82
C PRO A 36 8.61 -18.78 2.56
N GLU A 37 8.65 -19.63 1.55
CA GLU A 37 7.91 -19.45 0.31
C GLU A 37 6.39 -19.58 0.54
N PHE A 38 5.97 -20.53 1.35
CA PHE A 38 4.56 -20.64 1.73
C PHE A 38 4.07 -19.37 2.43
N MET A 39 4.83 -18.85 3.39
CA MET A 39 4.48 -17.62 4.11
C MET A 39 4.46 -16.41 3.18
N TYR A 40 5.43 -16.30 2.28
CA TYR A 40 5.47 -15.24 1.28
C TYR A 40 4.23 -15.25 0.38
N ARG A 41 3.81 -16.42 -0.10
CA ARG A 41 2.59 -16.57 -0.91
C ARG A 41 1.32 -16.26 -0.12
N ALA A 42 1.26 -16.68 1.14
CA ALA A 42 0.10 -16.45 1.99
C ALA A 42 -0.14 -14.96 2.28
N VAL A 43 0.93 -14.21 2.66
CA VAL A 43 0.82 -12.79 2.99
C VAL A 43 0.65 -11.87 1.76
N ASN A 44 1.01 -12.37 0.57
CA ASN A 44 0.87 -11.61 -0.68
C ASN A 44 -0.30 -12.10 -1.55
N ARG A 45 -1.25 -12.78 -0.95
CA ARG A 45 -2.45 -13.24 -1.67
C ARG A 45 -3.30 -12.04 -2.10
N VAL A 46 -3.58 -11.94 -3.40
CA VAL A 46 -4.51 -10.94 -3.95
C VAL A 46 -5.95 -11.44 -3.83
N ARG A 47 -6.77 -10.67 -3.13
CA ARG A 47 -8.19 -10.97 -2.97
C ARG A 47 -8.97 -9.68 -2.69
N PRO A 48 -9.91 -9.27 -3.56
CA PRO A 48 -10.82 -8.17 -3.24
C PRO A 48 -11.51 -8.39 -1.89
N SER A 49 -11.52 -7.36 -1.07
CA SER A 49 -12.08 -7.40 0.28
C SER A 49 -12.94 -6.17 0.55
N LEU A 50 -13.75 -6.21 1.62
CA LEU A 50 -14.63 -5.09 1.99
C LEU A 50 -13.88 -3.97 2.70
N ILE A 51 -12.88 -4.32 3.51
CA ILE A 51 -12.23 -3.40 4.46
C ILE A 51 -10.88 -2.93 3.90
N ARG A 52 -10.75 -1.62 3.72
CA ARG A 52 -9.55 -1.00 3.14
C ARG A 52 -8.26 -1.33 3.88
N VAL A 53 -8.27 -1.29 5.20
CA VAL A 53 -7.05 -1.52 6.01
C VAL A 53 -6.58 -2.97 5.99
N GLU A 54 -7.41 -3.89 5.51
CA GLU A 54 -7.13 -5.31 5.32
C GLU A 54 -6.89 -5.67 3.84
N ALA A 55 -6.99 -4.68 2.94
CA ALA A 55 -6.82 -4.91 1.51
C ALA A 55 -5.38 -5.30 1.16
N ASP A 56 -5.25 -6.19 0.19
CA ASP A 56 -3.95 -6.54 -0.38
C ASP A 56 -3.33 -5.39 -1.18
N GLU A 57 -2.05 -5.53 -1.50
CA GLU A 57 -1.26 -4.47 -2.14
C GLU A 57 -1.75 -4.08 -3.54
N VAL A 58 -2.38 -5.00 -4.27
CA VAL A 58 -2.93 -4.75 -5.61
C VAL A 58 -4.24 -3.99 -5.52
N THR A 59 -5.17 -4.46 -4.66
CA THR A 59 -6.52 -3.88 -4.57
C THR A 59 -6.61 -2.66 -3.67
N TYR A 60 -5.62 -2.40 -2.82
CA TYR A 60 -5.63 -1.28 -1.88
C TYR A 60 -5.90 0.08 -2.54
N ASN A 61 -5.22 0.37 -3.65
CA ASN A 61 -5.39 1.66 -4.32
C ASN A 61 -6.79 1.84 -4.94
N LEU A 62 -7.50 0.76 -5.30
CA LEU A 62 -8.89 0.83 -5.75
C LEU A 62 -9.81 1.32 -4.62
N HIS A 63 -9.54 0.90 -3.38
CA HIS A 63 -10.22 1.45 -2.20
C HIS A 63 -9.98 2.95 -2.01
N ILE A 64 -8.79 3.44 -2.33
CA ILE A 64 -8.49 4.87 -2.26
C ILE A 64 -9.16 5.63 -3.40
N MET A 65 -9.14 5.11 -4.62
CA MET A 65 -9.75 5.75 -5.79
C MET A 65 -11.23 5.99 -5.59
N LEU A 66 -12.00 4.96 -5.19
CA LEU A 66 -13.44 5.13 -4.96
C LEU A 66 -13.75 6.19 -3.88
N ARG A 67 -12.95 6.25 -2.80
CA ARG A 67 -13.10 7.27 -1.75
C ARG A 67 -12.80 8.67 -2.27
N THR A 68 -11.76 8.80 -3.08
CA THR A 68 -11.38 10.08 -3.68
C THR A 68 -12.50 10.62 -4.59
N GLU A 69 -13.09 9.76 -5.40
CA GLU A 69 -14.20 10.14 -6.27
C GLU A 69 -15.45 10.56 -5.48
N ILE A 70 -15.81 9.80 -4.45
CA ILE A 70 -16.93 10.16 -3.56
C ILE A 70 -16.64 11.49 -2.85
N GLU A 71 -15.42 11.68 -2.34
CA GLU A 71 -15.00 12.90 -1.65
C GLU A 71 -15.10 14.13 -2.56
N LEU A 72 -14.65 14.02 -3.80
CA LEU A 72 -14.79 15.08 -4.80
C LEU A 72 -16.26 15.42 -5.06
N GLY A 73 -17.12 14.41 -5.22
CA GLY A 73 -18.55 14.61 -5.43
C GLY A 73 -19.27 15.23 -4.22
N LEU A 74 -18.83 14.93 -3.01
CA LEU A 74 -19.35 15.60 -1.79
C LEU A 74 -18.92 17.06 -1.73
N LEU A 75 -17.67 17.36 -2.11
CA LEU A 75 -17.12 18.71 -2.04
C LEU A 75 -17.68 19.65 -3.13
N ASP A 76 -17.94 19.12 -4.31
CA ASP A 76 -18.54 19.91 -5.41
C ASP A 76 -20.08 19.94 -5.37
N GLY A 77 -20.69 19.17 -4.45
CA GLY A 77 -22.15 19.12 -4.23
C GLY A 77 -22.89 18.23 -5.24
N SER A 78 -22.19 17.48 -6.09
CA SER A 78 -22.84 16.54 -7.02
C SER A 78 -23.35 15.27 -6.34
N LEU A 79 -22.86 14.96 -5.14
CA LEU A 79 -23.32 13.86 -4.28
C LEU A 79 -23.90 14.41 -2.97
N GLN A 80 -24.97 13.75 -2.47
CA GLN A 80 -25.57 14.08 -1.19
C GLN A 80 -25.17 13.03 -0.15
N VAL A 81 -25.08 13.47 1.11
CA VAL A 81 -24.69 12.59 2.23
C VAL A 81 -25.68 11.43 2.41
N ASP A 82 -26.96 11.68 2.20
CA ASP A 82 -28.01 10.67 2.36
C ASP A 82 -27.89 9.52 1.33
N ASP A 83 -27.27 9.77 0.17
CA ASP A 83 -27.08 8.78 -0.90
C ASP A 83 -25.79 7.95 -0.75
N LEU A 84 -24.93 8.31 0.22
CA LEU A 84 -23.61 7.70 0.38
C LEU A 84 -23.61 6.18 0.54
N PRO A 85 -24.52 5.53 1.31
CA PRO A 85 -24.53 4.07 1.43
C PRO A 85 -24.71 3.37 0.08
N GLU A 86 -25.63 3.89 -0.75
CA GLU A 86 -25.91 3.32 -2.07
C GLU A 86 -24.76 3.58 -3.06
N ILE A 87 -24.26 4.81 -3.10
CA ILE A 87 -23.11 5.20 -3.95
C ILE A 87 -21.87 4.37 -3.58
N TRP A 88 -21.62 4.21 -2.29
CA TRP A 88 -20.51 3.38 -1.81
C TRP A 88 -20.64 1.92 -2.28
N ALA A 89 -21.80 1.31 -2.11
CA ALA A 89 -22.04 -0.06 -2.55
C ALA A 89 -21.84 -0.22 -4.06
N ALA A 90 -22.33 0.74 -4.85
CA ALA A 90 -22.13 0.76 -6.31
C ALA A 90 -20.65 0.87 -6.69
N LYS A 91 -19.91 1.77 -6.05
CA LYS A 91 -18.46 1.96 -6.28
C LYS A 91 -17.64 0.74 -5.86
N MET A 92 -17.96 0.11 -4.74
CA MET A 92 -17.31 -1.13 -4.31
C MET A 92 -17.54 -2.26 -5.31
N GLN A 93 -18.76 -2.38 -5.83
CA GLN A 93 -19.05 -3.35 -6.87
C GLN A 93 -18.31 -3.04 -8.19
N GLU A 94 -18.23 -1.78 -8.58
CA GLU A 94 -17.54 -1.33 -9.80
C GLU A 94 -16.03 -1.62 -9.74
N TYR A 95 -15.36 -1.21 -8.64
CA TYR A 95 -13.89 -1.27 -8.52
C TYR A 95 -13.37 -2.62 -8.04
N LEU A 96 -14.11 -3.29 -7.17
CA LEU A 96 -13.63 -4.47 -6.44
C LEU A 96 -14.48 -5.73 -6.66
N GLY A 97 -15.64 -5.59 -7.31
CA GLY A 97 -16.54 -6.72 -7.55
C GLY A 97 -17.20 -7.27 -6.27
N VAL A 98 -17.23 -6.47 -5.19
CA VAL A 98 -17.83 -6.85 -3.90
C VAL A 98 -18.85 -5.80 -3.45
N THR A 99 -19.90 -6.24 -2.75
CA THR A 99 -20.93 -5.34 -2.20
C THR A 99 -20.97 -5.49 -0.69
N PRO A 100 -20.84 -4.37 0.07
CA PRO A 100 -20.95 -4.42 1.53
C PRO A 100 -22.36 -4.86 1.97
N PRO A 101 -22.49 -5.76 2.97
CA PRO A 101 -23.78 -6.20 3.46
C PRO A 101 -24.47 -5.19 4.38
N ASN A 102 -23.75 -4.20 4.86
CA ASN A 102 -24.22 -3.14 5.76
C ASN A 102 -23.24 -1.94 5.77
N ASP A 103 -23.65 -0.82 6.35
CA ASP A 103 -22.88 0.42 6.37
C ASP A 103 -21.60 0.34 7.21
N SER A 104 -21.57 -0.50 8.25
CA SER A 104 -20.36 -0.66 9.08
C SER A 104 -19.22 -1.33 8.32
N GLN A 105 -19.52 -2.19 7.35
CA GLN A 105 -18.56 -2.76 6.41
C GLN A 105 -18.47 -1.98 5.09
N GLY A 106 -19.29 -0.94 4.96
CA GLY A 106 -19.37 -0.02 3.83
C GLY A 106 -18.84 1.36 4.19
N VAL A 107 -19.67 2.37 4.01
CA VAL A 107 -19.32 3.80 4.13
C VAL A 107 -18.83 4.21 5.52
N LEU A 108 -19.22 3.49 6.57
CA LEU A 108 -18.81 3.80 7.96
C LEU A 108 -17.53 3.12 8.42
N GLN A 109 -16.83 2.39 7.55
CA GLN A 109 -15.59 1.69 7.92
C GLN A 109 -14.40 2.62 8.20
N ASP A 110 -14.43 3.86 7.69
CA ASP A 110 -13.40 4.88 7.88
C ASP A 110 -13.95 6.07 8.67
N ILE A 111 -13.12 6.65 9.54
CA ILE A 111 -13.49 7.79 10.40
C ILE A 111 -13.08 9.16 9.82
N HIS A 112 -12.50 9.18 8.62
CA HIS A 112 -11.91 10.40 8.05
C HIS A 112 -12.95 11.51 7.88
N TRP A 113 -14.05 11.23 7.19
CA TRP A 113 -15.07 12.26 6.92
C TRP A 113 -15.83 12.70 8.16
N SER A 114 -16.17 11.79 9.05
CA SER A 114 -16.81 12.15 10.33
C SER A 114 -15.90 12.99 11.23
N GLY A 115 -14.58 12.85 11.07
CA GLY A 115 -13.58 13.69 11.74
C GLY A 115 -13.19 14.96 10.97
N GLY A 116 -13.85 15.26 9.84
CA GLY A 116 -13.53 16.42 8.99
C GLY A 116 -12.27 16.25 8.13
N GLY A 117 -11.76 15.03 7.97
CA GLY A 117 -10.52 14.71 7.26
C GLY A 117 -10.69 14.54 5.75
N PHE A 118 -11.22 15.56 5.06
CA PHE A 118 -11.32 15.58 3.60
C PHE A 118 -9.97 15.85 2.93
N GLY A 119 -9.75 15.30 1.71
CA GLY A 119 -8.52 15.45 0.94
C GLY A 119 -7.37 14.56 1.42
N SER A 120 -7.58 13.68 2.41
CA SER A 120 -6.53 12.84 2.98
C SER A 120 -6.31 11.52 2.24
N PHE A 121 -7.34 10.95 1.62
CA PHE A 121 -7.25 9.64 0.97
C PHE A 121 -6.24 9.57 -0.18
N PRO A 122 -6.15 10.54 -1.11
CA PRO A 122 -5.16 10.49 -2.18
C PRO A 122 -3.73 10.35 -1.69
N GLY A 123 -3.42 10.88 -0.50
CA GLY A 123 -2.10 10.81 0.13
C GLY A 123 -1.60 9.37 0.34
N TYR A 124 -2.49 8.40 0.54
CA TYR A 124 -2.10 7.00 0.70
C TYR A 124 -1.56 6.40 -0.61
N THR A 125 -2.26 6.63 -1.72
CA THR A 125 -1.80 6.17 -3.05
C THR A 125 -0.53 6.90 -3.49
N VAL A 126 -0.47 8.22 -3.28
CA VAL A 126 0.74 9.02 -3.56
C VAL A 126 1.92 8.48 -2.75
N GLY A 127 1.71 8.15 -1.47
CA GLY A 127 2.74 7.53 -0.63
C GLY A 127 3.24 6.18 -1.17
N ASN A 128 2.34 5.33 -1.66
CA ASN A 128 2.71 4.05 -2.27
C ASN A 128 3.55 4.25 -3.54
N VAL A 129 3.14 5.17 -4.41
CA VAL A 129 3.88 5.51 -5.65
C VAL A 129 5.26 6.08 -5.33
N MET A 130 5.33 7.06 -4.42
CA MET A 130 6.61 7.66 -3.98
C MET A 130 7.55 6.63 -3.36
N SER A 131 7.03 5.70 -2.55
CA SER A 131 7.85 4.69 -1.89
C SER A 131 8.57 3.77 -2.88
N ALA A 132 7.92 3.43 -4.01
CA ALA A 132 8.55 2.65 -5.07
C ALA A 132 9.68 3.43 -5.77
N GLN A 133 9.46 4.71 -6.08
CA GLN A 133 10.50 5.57 -6.66
C GLN A 133 11.69 5.78 -5.71
N LEU A 134 11.43 6.01 -4.43
CA LEU A 134 12.48 6.17 -3.42
C LEU A 134 13.28 4.88 -3.25
N LEU A 135 12.61 3.72 -3.24
CA LEU A 135 13.29 2.45 -3.11
C LEU A 135 14.15 2.13 -4.34
N GLU A 136 13.67 2.44 -5.56
CA GLU A 136 14.45 2.33 -6.78
C GLU A 136 15.73 3.18 -6.69
N ALA A 137 15.62 4.42 -6.21
CA ALA A 137 16.77 5.29 -6.01
C ALA A 137 17.73 4.74 -4.93
N ALA A 138 17.20 4.22 -3.82
CA ALA A 138 18.03 3.59 -2.79
C ALA A 138 18.80 2.38 -3.31
N TYR A 139 18.19 1.55 -4.15
CA TYR A 139 18.88 0.43 -4.82
C TYR A 139 19.98 0.89 -5.77
N ARG A 140 19.74 1.98 -6.50
CA ARG A 140 20.76 2.56 -7.40
C ARG A 140 21.97 3.08 -6.62
N ASP A 141 21.72 3.75 -5.49
CA ASP A 141 22.73 4.52 -4.76
C ASP A 141 23.46 3.68 -3.69
N THR A 142 22.87 2.56 -3.25
CA THR A 142 23.41 1.71 -2.17
C THR A 142 23.83 0.34 -2.71
N PRO A 143 25.15 0.10 -2.88
CA PRO A 143 25.63 -1.22 -3.30
C PRO A 143 25.18 -2.33 -2.35
N ASP A 144 24.80 -3.49 -2.92
CA ASP A 144 24.33 -4.69 -2.18
C ASP A 144 23.11 -4.45 -1.24
N LEU A 145 22.33 -3.37 -1.46
CA LEU A 145 21.14 -3.13 -0.66
C LEU A 145 20.21 -4.36 -0.65
N GLY A 146 20.02 -4.99 -1.81
CA GLY A 146 19.21 -6.20 -1.92
C GLY A 146 19.71 -7.36 -1.08
N GLY A 147 21.02 -7.59 -1.06
CA GLY A 147 21.65 -8.60 -0.23
C GLY A 147 21.51 -8.31 1.27
N ALA A 148 21.66 -7.04 1.68
CA ALA A 148 21.46 -6.60 3.05
C ALA A 148 20.03 -6.86 3.52
N LEU A 149 19.04 -6.40 2.75
CA LEU A 149 17.61 -6.61 3.05
C LEU A 149 17.25 -8.11 3.10
N GLY A 150 17.81 -8.93 2.21
CA GLY A 150 17.63 -10.38 2.20
C GLY A 150 18.17 -11.09 3.45
N ARG A 151 19.12 -10.48 4.15
CA ARG A 151 19.66 -10.95 5.46
C ARG A 151 18.96 -10.32 6.67
N GLY A 152 17.96 -9.46 6.45
CA GLY A 152 17.27 -8.71 7.51
C GLY A 152 18.08 -7.51 8.04
N ASP A 153 19.13 -7.08 7.33
CA ASP A 153 19.89 -5.88 7.65
C ASP A 153 19.27 -4.65 6.96
N TYR A 154 18.54 -3.85 7.73
CA TYR A 154 17.86 -2.63 7.27
C TYR A 154 18.70 -1.37 7.46
N ALA A 155 19.88 -1.45 8.09
CA ALA A 155 20.71 -0.29 8.37
C ALA A 155 21.12 0.51 7.12
N PRO A 156 21.50 -0.13 5.99
CA PRO A 156 21.82 0.61 4.77
C PRO A 156 20.64 1.39 4.19
N LEU A 157 19.44 0.81 4.20
CA LEU A 157 18.22 1.51 3.75
C LEU A 157 17.85 2.67 4.69
N LEU A 158 17.91 2.45 5.99
CA LEU A 158 17.64 3.49 6.98
C LEU A 158 18.64 4.64 6.88
N GLY A 159 19.91 4.35 6.66
CA GLY A 159 20.95 5.34 6.43
C GLY A 159 20.65 6.19 5.20
N TRP A 160 20.37 5.55 4.07
CA TRP A 160 20.01 6.24 2.84
C TRP A 160 18.77 7.13 3.00
N LEU A 161 17.70 6.60 3.63
CA LEU A 161 16.48 7.38 3.92
C LEU A 161 16.75 8.54 4.87
N THR A 162 17.62 8.37 5.85
CA THR A 162 17.97 9.44 6.79
C THR A 162 18.68 10.58 6.08
N GLU A 163 19.64 10.27 5.23
CA GLU A 163 20.44 11.27 4.49
C GLU A 163 19.64 11.97 3.39
N ASN A 164 18.79 11.24 2.67
CA ASN A 164 18.13 11.75 1.47
C ASN A 164 16.68 12.21 1.68
N VAL A 165 16.05 11.80 2.78
CA VAL A 165 14.64 12.10 3.05
C VAL A 165 14.45 12.74 4.43
N TYR A 166 14.81 12.02 5.50
CA TYR A 166 14.43 12.42 6.86
C TYR A 166 15.15 13.67 7.36
N CYS A 167 16.42 13.87 7.00
CA CYS A 167 17.20 15.06 7.39
C CYS A 167 16.56 16.37 6.91
N HIS A 168 15.72 16.33 5.90
CA HIS A 168 15.06 17.51 5.35
C HIS A 168 13.77 17.90 6.09
N GLY A 169 13.17 16.98 6.85
CA GLY A 169 11.91 17.21 7.55
C GLY A 169 10.81 17.69 6.59
N ARG A 170 10.32 18.92 6.80
CA ARG A 170 9.30 19.57 5.95
C ARG A 170 9.85 20.78 5.19
N ALA A 171 11.15 20.83 4.93
CA ALA A 171 11.76 21.93 4.19
C ALA A 171 11.34 21.98 2.71
N TYR A 172 10.89 20.86 2.18
CA TYR A 172 10.47 20.71 0.78
C TYR A 172 9.03 20.16 0.71
N THR A 173 8.34 20.47 -0.38
CA THR A 173 7.13 19.75 -0.77
C THR A 173 7.48 18.30 -1.13
N ALA A 174 6.49 17.41 -1.16
CA ALA A 174 6.71 16.01 -1.52
C ALA A 174 7.34 15.84 -2.92
N ASN A 175 6.89 16.63 -3.89
CA ASN A 175 7.41 16.59 -5.26
C ASN A 175 8.85 17.14 -5.35
N GLU A 176 9.15 18.25 -4.66
CA GLU A 176 10.51 18.79 -4.60
C GLU A 176 11.48 17.81 -3.94
N LEU A 177 11.07 17.16 -2.85
CA LEU A 177 11.88 16.15 -2.19
C LEU A 177 12.14 14.96 -3.11
N LEU A 178 11.10 14.47 -3.79
CA LEU A 178 11.22 13.38 -4.74
C LEU A 178 12.14 13.70 -5.90
N GLN A 179 11.98 14.88 -6.50
CA GLN A 179 12.85 15.39 -7.58
C GLN A 179 14.33 15.48 -7.14
N ARG A 180 14.58 15.97 -5.93
CA ARG A 180 15.95 16.07 -5.39
C ARG A 180 16.57 14.69 -5.15
N THR A 181 15.79 13.76 -4.62
CA THR A 181 16.27 12.44 -4.20
C THR A 181 16.39 11.46 -5.36
N THR A 182 15.45 11.51 -6.30
CA THR A 182 15.37 10.54 -7.42
C THR A 182 15.81 11.11 -8.76
N GLY A 183 15.81 12.44 -8.90
CA GLY A 183 16.00 13.14 -10.16
C GLY A 183 14.75 13.21 -11.05
N ARG A 184 13.60 12.73 -10.56
CA ARG A 184 12.35 12.63 -11.32
C ARG A 184 11.17 13.19 -10.50
N GLU A 185 10.16 13.68 -11.19
CA GLU A 185 8.88 14.01 -10.60
C GLU A 185 8.10 12.73 -10.27
N LEU A 186 6.96 12.89 -9.59
CA LEU A 186 6.08 11.78 -9.24
C LEU A 186 5.59 11.08 -10.52
N GLU A 187 5.87 9.78 -10.63
CA GLU A 187 5.44 8.94 -11.73
C GLU A 187 5.02 7.55 -11.24
N THR A 188 4.03 6.96 -11.91
CA THR A 188 3.48 5.65 -11.51
C THR A 188 4.30 4.46 -12.02
N GLY A 189 5.18 4.69 -13.00
CA GLY A 189 5.95 3.63 -13.67
C GLY A 189 6.67 2.67 -12.72
N PRO A 190 7.51 3.14 -11.79
CA PRO A 190 8.23 2.29 -10.84
C PRO A 190 7.30 1.44 -9.96
N TYR A 191 6.17 2.02 -9.51
CA TYR A 191 5.20 1.29 -8.68
C TYR A 191 4.47 0.19 -9.49
N LEU A 192 4.04 0.50 -10.70
CA LEU A 192 3.39 -0.48 -11.58
C LEU A 192 4.36 -1.59 -12.01
N ALA A 193 5.62 -1.24 -12.30
CA ALA A 193 6.66 -2.22 -12.61
C ALA A 193 6.90 -3.17 -11.44
N TYR A 194 7.01 -2.62 -10.22
CA TYR A 194 7.13 -3.41 -8.99
C TYR A 194 5.96 -4.40 -8.81
N LEU A 195 4.71 -3.92 -8.90
CA LEU A 195 3.54 -4.79 -8.77
C LEU A 195 3.52 -5.87 -9.85
N THR A 196 3.79 -5.48 -11.12
CA THR A 196 3.80 -6.41 -12.25
C THR A 196 4.84 -7.51 -12.06
N GLU A 197 6.09 -7.14 -11.74
CA GLU A 197 7.18 -8.12 -11.52
C GLU A 197 6.83 -9.08 -10.38
N LYS A 198 6.43 -8.54 -9.22
CA LYS A 198 6.11 -9.32 -8.03
C LYS A 198 4.97 -10.30 -8.28
N PHE A 199 3.86 -9.83 -8.81
CA PHE A 199 2.67 -10.68 -8.96
C PHE A 199 2.72 -11.58 -10.19
N THR A 200 3.46 -11.21 -11.24
CA THR A 200 3.79 -12.14 -12.35
C THR A 200 4.58 -13.32 -11.81
N GLU A 201 5.61 -13.09 -10.99
CA GLU A 201 6.39 -14.18 -10.38
C GLU A 201 5.51 -15.01 -9.43
N LEU A 202 4.71 -14.36 -8.58
CA LEU A 202 3.91 -15.01 -7.55
C LEU A 202 2.82 -15.92 -8.12
N TYR A 203 2.20 -15.50 -9.22
CA TYR A 203 1.08 -16.20 -9.85
C TYR A 203 1.47 -16.98 -11.12
N GLY A 204 2.69 -16.82 -11.62
CA GLY A 204 3.17 -17.48 -12.83
C GLY A 204 2.49 -16.98 -14.11
N LEU A 205 2.23 -15.66 -14.19
CA LEU A 205 1.55 -15.02 -15.32
C LEU A 205 2.51 -14.74 -16.47
#